data_a8df9314f0a656c33e00e6208c75f1df
#
_entry.id   a8df9314f0a656c33e00e6208c75f1df
#
_cell.length_a   1.000
_cell.length_b   1.000
_cell.length_c   1.000
_cell.angle_alpha   90.00
_cell.angle_beta   90.00
_cell.angle_gamma   90.00
#
_symmetry.space_group_name_H-M   'P 1'
#
loop_
_entity.id
_entity.type
_entity.pdbx_description
1 polymer ?
#
loop_
_entity_poly.entity_id
_entity_poly.type
_entity_poly.pdbx_seq_one_letter_code
_entity_poly.pdbx_strand_id
1 'polypeptide(L)'
;FPHHENEIAQSACAHEDHEFVNYWVHNGYVTVGGEKMSKSEGNFITVHDLLAEGFRGEAIRLALLMGHYRQPLDITREKIEEAKGRLDRLYGALRGLADIEPLKSGALFLTVRDSLEDDLNTPKAIADIHNLATKLNMQKKEELKQLFKTQLLEAGKLLGLLQEVPEDW
;
A
#
# COMPACT_ATOMS: atom_id res chain seq x y z
N PHE A 1 -23.47 11.89 4.08
CA PHE A 1 -24.50 11.50 5.06
C PHE A 1 -25.70 10.80 4.41
N PRO A 2 -26.46 11.38 3.48
CA PRO A 2 -27.66 10.70 2.95
C PRO A 2 -27.36 9.37 2.29
N HIS A 3 -26.19 9.21 1.66
CA HIS A 3 -25.78 7.97 1.00
C HIS A 3 -25.65 6.80 2.00
N HIS A 4 -24.93 7.00 3.10
CA HIS A 4 -24.74 5.96 4.10
C HIS A 4 -26.04 5.57 4.81
N GLU A 5 -26.91 6.53 5.10
CA GLU A 5 -28.25 6.26 5.64
C GLU A 5 -29.10 5.43 4.67
N ASN A 6 -29.00 5.71 3.37
CA ASN A 6 -29.67 4.93 2.34
C ASN A 6 -29.13 3.49 2.25
N GLU A 7 -27.80 3.30 2.38
CA GLU A 7 -27.20 1.97 2.43
C GLU A 7 -27.69 1.15 3.63
N ILE A 8 -27.74 1.80 4.82
CA ILE A 8 -28.27 1.17 6.02
C ILE A 8 -29.75 0.78 5.82
N ALA A 9 -30.57 1.71 5.37
CA ALA A 9 -32.00 1.48 5.16
C ALA A 9 -32.25 0.37 4.13
N GLN A 10 -31.52 0.38 3.03
CA GLN A 10 -31.63 -0.63 1.97
C GLN A 10 -31.26 -2.02 2.49
N SER A 11 -30.15 -2.13 3.24
CA SER A 11 -29.72 -3.38 3.82
C SER A 11 -30.69 -3.90 4.90
N ALA A 12 -31.14 -3.02 5.80
CA ALA A 12 -32.10 -3.37 6.85
C ALA A 12 -33.43 -3.87 6.26
N CYS A 13 -33.91 -3.27 5.17
CA CYS A 13 -35.13 -3.72 4.50
C CYS A 13 -34.94 -5.05 3.76
N ALA A 14 -33.72 -5.36 3.30
CA ALA A 14 -33.44 -6.61 2.57
C ALA A 14 -33.12 -7.79 3.50
N HIS A 15 -32.58 -7.52 4.69
CA HIS A 15 -32.11 -8.52 5.64
C HIS A 15 -32.68 -8.20 7.03
N GLU A 16 -33.87 -8.75 7.31
CA GLU A 16 -34.56 -8.56 8.57
C GLU A 16 -33.64 -8.83 9.78
N ASP A 17 -33.56 -7.87 10.73
CA ASP A 17 -32.87 -7.95 12.01
C ASP A 17 -31.32 -8.21 11.97
N HIS A 18 -30.66 -8.02 10.82
CA HIS A 18 -29.21 -8.10 10.75
C HIS A 18 -28.55 -6.72 10.74
N GLU A 19 -27.54 -6.56 11.60
CA GLU A 19 -26.67 -5.39 11.60
C GLU A 19 -25.95 -5.27 10.24
N PHE A 20 -26.03 -4.08 9.60
CA PHE A 20 -25.47 -3.86 8.26
C PHE A 20 -23.95 -4.05 8.24
N VAL A 21 -23.25 -3.41 9.16
CA VAL A 21 -21.79 -3.50 9.34
C VAL A 21 -21.40 -3.29 10.79
N ASN A 22 -20.32 -3.95 11.23
CA ASN A 22 -19.77 -3.76 12.56
C ASN A 22 -18.83 -2.55 12.65
N TYR A 23 -18.20 -2.15 11.53
CA TYR A 23 -17.22 -1.08 11.48
C TYR A 23 -17.45 -0.18 10.29
N TRP A 24 -17.39 1.12 10.52
CA TRP A 24 -17.49 2.16 9.50
C TRP A 24 -16.12 2.79 9.25
N VAL A 25 -15.66 2.76 8.00
CA VAL A 25 -14.43 3.42 7.58
C VAL A 25 -14.75 4.48 6.53
N HIS A 26 -14.43 5.73 6.83
CA HIS A 26 -14.69 6.87 5.94
C HIS A 26 -13.36 7.37 5.34
N ASN A 27 -13.21 7.25 4.04
CA ASN A 27 -12.05 7.73 3.32
C ASN A 27 -12.17 9.23 3.00
N GLY A 28 -11.04 9.90 2.87
CA GLY A 28 -10.94 11.13 2.10
C GLY A 28 -11.29 10.87 0.62
N TYR A 29 -11.58 11.94 -0.10
CA TYR A 29 -11.86 11.83 -1.53
C TYR A 29 -10.57 11.87 -2.35
N VAL A 30 -10.67 11.35 -3.59
CA VAL A 30 -9.57 11.40 -4.55
C VAL A 30 -9.69 12.65 -5.40
N THR A 31 -8.56 13.34 -5.55
CA THR A 31 -8.39 14.46 -6.49
C THR A 31 -7.41 14.09 -7.60
N VAL A 32 -7.47 14.81 -8.69
CA VAL A 32 -6.52 14.71 -9.80
C VAL A 32 -6.02 16.11 -10.12
N GLY A 33 -4.74 16.36 -9.85
CA GLY A 33 -4.16 17.69 -10.00
C GLY A 33 -4.78 18.75 -9.09
N GLY A 34 -5.22 18.35 -7.88
CA GLY A 34 -5.86 19.22 -6.90
C GLY A 34 -7.36 19.44 -7.11
N GLU A 35 -7.93 19.00 -8.23
CA GLU A 35 -9.35 19.11 -8.55
C GLU A 35 -10.09 17.81 -8.21
N LYS A 36 -11.35 17.92 -7.80
CA LYS A 36 -12.18 16.74 -7.51
C LYS A 36 -12.31 15.89 -8.77
N MET A 37 -11.97 14.60 -8.66
CA MET A 37 -12.17 13.65 -9.75
C MET A 37 -13.66 13.55 -10.10
N SER A 38 -14.01 13.86 -11.35
CA SER A 38 -15.38 13.71 -11.84
C SER A 38 -15.42 13.43 -13.34
N LYS A 39 -16.46 12.73 -13.80
CA LYS A 39 -16.66 12.45 -15.22
C LYS A 39 -16.97 13.71 -16.03
N SER A 40 -17.67 14.68 -15.41
CA SER A 40 -18.03 15.95 -16.05
C SER A 40 -16.83 16.85 -16.33
N GLU A 41 -15.80 16.78 -15.50
CA GLU A 41 -14.56 17.56 -15.66
C GLU A 41 -13.55 16.89 -16.61
N GLY A 42 -13.83 15.66 -17.07
CA GLY A 42 -12.92 14.93 -17.96
C GLY A 42 -11.58 14.50 -17.33
N ASN A 43 -11.45 14.64 -16.00
CA ASN A 43 -10.25 14.29 -15.25
C ASN A 43 -10.34 12.91 -14.57
N PHE A 44 -11.30 12.08 -15.02
CA PHE A 44 -11.52 10.77 -14.46
C PHE A 44 -10.45 9.79 -14.94
N ILE A 45 -9.69 9.21 -14.00
CA ILE A 45 -8.63 8.25 -14.26
C ILE A 45 -9.04 6.91 -13.63
N THR A 46 -8.98 5.83 -14.40
CA THR A 46 -9.19 4.47 -13.88
C THR A 46 -7.89 3.73 -13.72
N VAL A 47 -7.89 2.71 -12.86
CA VAL A 47 -6.73 1.78 -12.75
C VAL A 47 -6.47 1.10 -14.10
N HIS A 48 -7.53 0.77 -14.85
CA HIS A 48 -7.41 0.17 -16.18
C HIS A 48 -6.63 1.09 -17.14
N ASP A 49 -6.94 2.39 -17.15
CA ASP A 49 -6.27 3.35 -18.02
C ASP A 49 -4.78 3.47 -17.66
N LEU A 50 -4.47 3.55 -16.37
CA LEU A 50 -3.08 3.60 -15.89
C LEU A 50 -2.28 2.34 -16.26
N LEU A 51 -2.89 1.16 -16.15
CA LEU A 51 -2.27 -0.08 -16.59
C LEU A 51 -2.06 -0.11 -18.11
N ALA A 52 -3.02 0.40 -18.90
CA ALA A 52 -2.90 0.52 -20.35
C ALA A 52 -1.82 1.53 -20.76
N GLU A 53 -1.57 2.56 -19.96
CA GLU A 53 -0.46 3.50 -20.11
C GLU A 53 0.91 2.88 -19.76
N GLY A 54 0.94 1.68 -19.19
CA GLY A 54 2.17 0.94 -18.85
C GLY A 54 2.65 1.10 -17.41
N PHE A 55 1.87 1.76 -16.55
CA PHE A 55 2.20 1.81 -15.11
C PHE A 55 2.08 0.43 -14.47
N ARG A 56 3.02 0.07 -13.62
CA ARG A 56 2.96 -1.19 -12.86
C ARG A 56 1.89 -1.12 -11.76
N GLY A 57 1.14 -2.20 -11.58
CA GLY A 57 0.07 -2.28 -10.57
C GLY A 57 0.55 -1.99 -9.15
N GLU A 58 1.73 -2.47 -8.76
CA GLU A 58 2.32 -2.17 -7.45
C GLU A 58 2.66 -0.67 -7.27
N ALA A 59 3.08 0.01 -8.34
CA ALA A 59 3.35 1.45 -8.27
C ALA A 59 2.07 2.25 -8.05
N ILE A 60 0.98 1.88 -8.75
CA ILE A 60 -0.33 2.46 -8.54
C ILE A 60 -0.81 2.19 -7.11
N ARG A 61 -0.67 0.95 -6.63
CA ARG A 61 -1.02 0.58 -5.26
C ARG A 61 -0.23 1.37 -4.22
N LEU A 62 1.09 1.48 -4.38
CA LEU A 62 1.91 2.25 -3.46
C LEU A 62 1.53 3.72 -3.47
N ALA A 63 1.26 4.32 -4.65
CA ALA A 63 0.81 5.72 -4.75
C ALA A 63 -0.47 5.97 -3.93
N LEU A 64 -1.43 5.03 -3.96
CA LEU A 64 -2.65 5.10 -3.15
C LEU A 64 -2.35 4.97 -1.65
N LEU A 65 -1.40 4.13 -1.25
CA LEU A 65 -1.02 3.89 0.14
C LEU A 65 -0.12 4.99 0.73
N MET A 66 0.48 5.85 -0.10
CA MET A 66 1.33 6.95 0.36
C MET A 66 0.56 8.05 1.09
N GLY A 67 -0.75 8.17 0.87
CA GLY A 67 -1.63 9.06 1.61
C GLY A 67 -2.32 8.35 2.77
N HIS A 68 -2.57 9.07 3.88
CA HIS A 68 -3.43 8.54 4.95
C HIS A 68 -4.88 8.52 4.45
N TYR A 69 -5.62 7.42 4.66
CA TYR A 69 -6.96 7.24 4.10
C TYR A 69 -7.98 8.32 4.50
N ARG A 70 -7.81 8.96 5.66
CA ARG A 70 -8.70 10.07 6.12
C ARG A 70 -8.44 11.40 5.41
N GLN A 71 -7.31 11.53 4.70
CA GLN A 71 -6.94 12.75 4.00
C GLN A 71 -7.34 12.68 2.52
N PRO A 72 -7.62 13.82 1.89
CA PRO A 72 -7.76 13.85 0.44
C PRO A 72 -6.49 13.31 -0.22
N LEU A 73 -6.67 12.42 -1.19
CA LEU A 73 -5.58 11.81 -1.94
C LEU A 73 -5.56 12.37 -3.36
N ASP A 74 -4.49 13.08 -3.68
CA ASP A 74 -4.27 13.58 -5.02
C ASP A 74 -3.47 12.56 -5.83
N ILE A 75 -4.08 12.00 -6.89
CA ILE A 75 -3.45 11.01 -7.78
C ILE A 75 -3.06 11.68 -9.07
N THR A 76 -1.75 11.71 -9.33
CA THR A 76 -1.19 12.16 -10.60
C THR A 76 -0.19 11.12 -11.13
N ARG A 77 0.14 11.20 -12.41
CA ARG A 77 1.12 10.30 -13.02
C ARG A 77 2.50 10.46 -12.39
N GLU A 78 2.86 11.69 -12.03
CA GLU A 78 4.13 12.00 -11.35
C GLU A 78 4.22 11.31 -9.98
N LYS A 79 3.11 11.24 -9.22
CA LYS A 79 3.06 10.52 -7.95
C LYS A 79 3.18 9.01 -8.12
N ILE A 80 2.66 8.46 -9.22
CA ILE A 80 2.82 7.03 -9.52
C ILE A 80 4.27 6.73 -9.90
N GLU A 81 4.92 7.61 -10.66
CA GLU A 81 6.36 7.51 -10.97
C GLU A 81 7.22 7.65 -9.70
N GLU A 82 6.88 8.56 -8.80
CA GLU A 82 7.53 8.66 -7.48
C GLU A 82 7.38 7.35 -6.70
N ALA A 83 6.19 6.78 -6.66
CA ALA A 83 5.92 5.51 -6.00
C ALA A 83 6.74 4.37 -6.64
N LYS A 84 6.83 4.33 -7.98
CA LYS A 84 7.70 3.39 -8.69
C LYS A 84 9.16 3.55 -8.27
N GLY A 85 9.68 4.77 -8.21
CA GLY A 85 11.05 5.03 -7.76
C GLY A 85 11.31 4.60 -6.30
N ARG A 86 10.29 4.64 -5.44
CA ARG A 86 10.36 4.08 -4.08
C ARG A 86 10.41 2.56 -4.10
N LEU A 87 9.60 1.89 -4.92
CA LEU A 87 9.65 0.43 -5.12
C LEU A 87 10.98 -0.02 -5.70
N ASP A 88 11.54 0.71 -6.67
CA ASP A 88 12.86 0.41 -7.24
C ASP A 88 13.96 0.31 -6.15
N ARG A 89 13.88 1.15 -5.12
CA ARG A 89 14.81 1.09 -3.97
C ARG A 89 14.57 -0.15 -3.10
N LEU A 90 13.32 -0.53 -2.90
CA LEU A 90 12.95 -1.71 -2.11
C LEU A 90 13.37 -3.00 -2.83
N TYR A 91 13.05 -3.12 -4.11
CA TYR A 91 13.49 -4.24 -4.94
C TYR A 91 15.01 -4.27 -5.09
N GLY A 92 15.64 -3.09 -5.23
CA GLY A 92 17.10 -2.97 -5.25
C GLY A 92 17.78 -3.51 -4.00
N ALA A 93 17.15 -3.36 -2.82
CA ALA A 93 17.65 -3.94 -1.57
C ALA A 93 17.52 -5.48 -1.52
N LEU A 94 16.61 -6.06 -2.29
CA LEU A 94 16.38 -7.50 -2.38
C LEU A 94 17.21 -8.18 -3.47
N ARG A 95 17.62 -7.44 -4.51
CA ARG A 95 18.44 -7.98 -5.60
C ARG A 95 19.77 -8.53 -5.07
N GLY A 96 20.21 -9.62 -5.64
CA GLY A 96 21.44 -10.28 -5.22
C GLY A 96 21.34 -11.00 -3.87
N LEU A 97 20.15 -11.15 -3.33
CA LEU A 97 19.90 -11.90 -2.10
C LEU A 97 19.06 -13.18 -2.37
N ALA A 98 18.98 -13.63 -3.62
CA ALA A 98 18.22 -14.82 -3.99
C ALA A 98 18.65 -16.06 -3.18
N ASP A 99 19.95 -16.22 -2.95
CA ASP A 99 20.55 -17.35 -2.22
C ASP A 99 20.28 -17.32 -0.71
N ILE A 100 19.78 -16.20 -0.18
CA ILE A 100 19.46 -16.06 1.25
C ILE A 100 17.98 -16.41 1.45
N GLU A 101 17.71 -17.62 1.92
CA GLU A 101 16.35 -18.07 2.21
C GLU A 101 15.73 -17.27 3.37
N PRO A 102 14.50 -16.77 3.24
CA PRO A 102 13.79 -16.14 4.35
C PRO A 102 13.59 -17.11 5.52
N LEU A 103 13.50 -16.59 6.75
CA LEU A 103 13.18 -17.38 7.93
C LEU A 103 11.78 -17.98 7.82
N LYS A 104 11.62 -19.25 8.16
CA LYS A 104 10.34 -19.99 8.05
C LYS A 104 9.26 -19.55 9.03
N SER A 105 9.57 -18.75 10.03
CA SER A 105 8.65 -18.38 11.11
C SER A 105 8.91 -16.95 11.59
N GLY A 106 7.86 -16.12 11.50
CA GLY A 106 7.54 -15.04 12.40
C GLY A 106 8.63 -14.05 12.78
N ALA A 107 9.50 -13.65 11.84
CA ALA A 107 10.33 -12.50 12.11
C ALA A 107 9.41 -11.29 12.36
N LEU A 108 9.33 -10.90 13.63
CA LEU A 108 8.46 -9.82 14.07
C LEU A 108 8.85 -8.51 13.38
N PHE A 109 7.99 -8.01 12.52
CA PHE A 109 8.07 -6.67 11.90
C PHE A 109 7.18 -5.69 12.66
N LEU A 110 7.33 -5.67 13.97
CA LEU A 110 6.46 -4.97 14.93
C LEU A 110 6.20 -3.52 14.52
N THR A 111 7.22 -2.79 14.08
CA THR A 111 7.08 -1.36 13.74
C THR A 111 6.08 -1.10 12.62
N VAL A 112 6.07 -1.93 11.56
CA VAL A 112 5.12 -1.79 10.45
C VAL A 112 3.72 -2.16 10.90
N ARG A 113 3.59 -3.23 11.68
CA ARG A 113 2.32 -3.66 12.26
C ARG A 113 1.77 -2.60 13.22
N ASP A 114 2.57 -2.11 14.15
CA ASP A 114 2.18 -1.06 15.10
C ASP A 114 1.69 0.20 14.36
N SER A 115 2.33 0.55 13.23
CA SER A 115 1.91 1.67 12.40
C SER A 115 0.54 1.43 11.75
N LEU A 116 0.23 0.20 11.36
CA LEU A 116 -1.08 -0.14 10.79
C LEU A 116 -2.16 -0.31 11.86
N GLU A 117 -1.80 -0.71 13.07
CA GLU A 117 -2.70 -0.76 14.22
C GLU A 117 -3.01 0.66 14.76
N ASP A 118 -2.22 1.66 14.42
CA ASP A 118 -2.45 3.07 14.69
C ASP A 118 -3.23 3.74 13.56
N ASP A 119 -4.53 3.51 13.52
CA ASP A 119 -5.50 4.07 12.56
C ASP A 119 -5.11 3.84 11.08
N LEU A 120 -4.59 2.66 10.75
CA LEU A 120 -4.15 2.29 9.39
C LEU A 120 -3.15 3.33 8.81
N ASN A 121 -2.18 3.74 9.58
CA ASN A 121 -1.18 4.74 9.20
C ASN A 121 -0.21 4.19 8.14
N THR A 122 -0.71 4.03 6.92
CA THR A 122 0.07 3.50 5.80
C THR A 122 1.29 4.36 5.44
N PRO A 123 1.26 5.72 5.52
CA PRO A 123 2.45 6.52 5.29
C PRO A 123 3.60 6.18 6.25
N LYS A 124 3.28 5.99 7.54
CA LYS A 124 4.28 5.59 8.54
C LYS A 124 4.75 4.16 8.31
N ALA A 125 3.85 3.23 8.01
CA ALA A 125 4.19 1.85 7.66
C ALA A 125 5.16 1.78 6.46
N ILE A 126 4.94 2.58 5.42
CA ILE A 126 5.84 2.68 4.25
C ILE A 126 7.21 3.22 4.66
N ALA A 127 7.27 4.23 5.53
CA ALA A 127 8.55 4.74 6.05
C ALA A 127 9.31 3.64 6.83
N ASP A 128 8.60 2.85 7.64
CA ASP A 128 9.19 1.73 8.37
C ASP A 128 9.71 0.64 7.43
N ILE A 129 9.02 0.34 6.33
CA ILE A 129 9.48 -0.58 5.27
C ILE A 129 10.78 -0.05 4.63
N HIS A 130 10.86 1.23 4.30
CA HIS A 130 12.10 1.83 3.78
C HIS A 130 13.26 1.79 4.78
N ASN A 131 12.96 1.93 6.07
CA ASN A 131 13.95 1.76 7.13
C ASN A 131 14.46 0.30 7.20
N LEU A 132 13.59 -0.70 7.01
CA LEU A 132 13.99 -2.12 6.93
C LEU A 132 14.94 -2.36 5.74
N ALA A 133 14.61 -1.83 4.56
CA ALA A 133 15.47 -1.93 3.38
C ALA A 133 16.85 -1.26 3.62
N THR A 134 16.86 -0.11 4.27
CA THR A 134 18.11 0.58 4.65
C THR A 134 18.94 -0.27 5.62
N LYS A 135 18.30 -0.85 6.64
CA LYS A 135 18.97 -1.76 7.59
C LYS A 135 19.51 -2.98 6.87
N LEU A 136 18.76 -3.58 5.95
CA LEU A 136 19.17 -4.71 5.14
C LEU A 136 20.45 -4.40 4.35
N ASN A 137 20.50 -3.27 3.65
CA ASN A 137 21.65 -2.83 2.86
C ASN A 137 22.91 -2.60 3.70
N MET A 138 22.77 -2.25 4.97
CA MET A 138 23.89 -2.01 5.87
C MET A 138 24.50 -3.30 6.47
N GLN A 139 23.81 -4.44 6.34
CA GLN A 139 24.26 -5.66 6.99
C GLN A 139 25.37 -6.35 6.21
N LYS A 140 26.38 -6.84 6.97
CA LYS A 140 27.47 -7.68 6.46
C LYS A 140 27.28 -9.14 6.86
N LYS A 141 26.61 -9.39 7.99
CA LYS A 141 26.36 -10.74 8.51
C LYS A 141 25.16 -11.35 7.81
N GLU A 142 25.31 -12.56 7.31
CA GLU A 142 24.27 -13.28 6.58
C GLU A 142 23.00 -13.50 7.41
N GLU A 143 23.16 -13.87 8.68
CA GLU A 143 22.04 -14.05 9.61
C GLU A 143 21.17 -12.79 9.75
N LEU A 144 21.81 -11.60 9.82
CA LEU A 144 21.09 -10.33 9.88
C LEU A 144 20.47 -9.94 8.54
N LYS A 145 21.12 -10.28 7.43
CA LYS A 145 20.52 -10.11 6.10
C LYS A 145 19.28 -10.98 5.96
N GLN A 146 19.36 -12.24 6.38
CA GLN A 146 18.21 -13.15 6.39
C GLN A 146 17.05 -12.60 7.23
N LEU A 147 17.35 -12.10 8.43
CA LEU A 147 16.34 -11.50 9.31
C LEU A 147 15.66 -10.30 8.65
N PHE A 148 16.43 -9.31 8.17
CA PHE A 148 15.87 -8.10 7.59
C PHE A 148 15.21 -8.35 6.22
N LYS A 149 15.72 -9.29 5.41
CA LYS A 149 15.05 -9.74 4.19
C LYS A 149 13.67 -10.30 4.52
N THR A 150 13.59 -11.18 5.51
CA THR A 150 12.31 -11.77 5.95
C THR A 150 11.34 -10.70 6.42
N GLN A 151 11.79 -9.80 7.29
CA GLN A 151 10.94 -8.70 7.77
C GLN A 151 10.45 -7.80 6.65
N LEU A 152 11.31 -7.48 5.68
CA LEU A 152 10.96 -6.64 4.53
C LEU A 152 9.90 -7.31 3.64
N LEU A 153 10.06 -8.59 3.34
CA LEU A 153 9.11 -9.35 2.52
C LEU A 153 7.75 -9.52 3.23
N GLU A 154 7.75 -9.86 4.51
CA GLU A 154 6.50 -10.00 5.28
C GLU A 154 5.77 -8.66 5.43
N ALA A 155 6.49 -7.57 5.67
CA ALA A 155 5.92 -6.22 5.72
C ALA A 155 5.37 -5.79 4.35
N GLY A 156 6.09 -6.09 3.27
CA GLY A 156 5.62 -5.86 1.90
C GLY A 156 4.35 -6.64 1.62
N LYS A 157 4.32 -7.93 1.95
CA LYS A 157 3.14 -8.80 1.78
C LYS A 157 1.91 -8.25 2.49
N LEU A 158 2.05 -7.70 3.69
CA LEU A 158 0.95 -7.12 4.46
C LEU A 158 0.27 -5.95 3.71
N LEU A 159 1.06 -5.17 2.96
CA LEU A 159 0.55 -4.06 2.13
C LEU A 159 0.26 -4.49 0.67
N GLY A 160 0.52 -5.74 0.30
CA GLY A 160 0.42 -6.22 -1.08
C GLY A 160 1.48 -5.60 -1.99
N LEU A 161 2.68 -5.40 -1.46
CA LEU A 161 3.87 -4.90 -2.14
C LEU A 161 4.95 -5.99 -2.16
N LEU A 162 5.97 -5.82 -3.01
CA LEU A 162 7.10 -6.76 -3.15
C LEU A 162 6.65 -8.19 -3.53
N GLN A 163 5.68 -8.27 -4.44
CA GLN A 163 5.09 -9.52 -4.88
C GLN A 163 5.79 -10.10 -6.12
N GLU A 164 6.62 -9.30 -6.79
CA GLU A 164 7.34 -9.73 -7.98
C GLU A 164 8.75 -10.26 -7.62
N VAL A 165 9.35 -10.98 -8.56
CA VAL A 165 10.74 -11.42 -8.43
C VAL A 165 11.64 -10.18 -8.54
N PRO A 166 12.56 -9.93 -7.58
CA PRO A 166 13.37 -8.71 -7.57
C PRO A 166 14.22 -8.51 -8.82
N GLU A 167 14.63 -9.59 -9.47
CA GLU A 167 15.43 -9.59 -10.69
C GLU A 167 14.60 -9.17 -11.93
N ASP A 168 13.29 -9.39 -11.91
CA ASP A 168 12.36 -9.09 -13.00
C ASP A 168 11.70 -7.71 -12.86
N TRP A 169 11.82 -7.10 -11.70
CA TRP A 169 11.31 -5.75 -11.42
C TRP A 169 12.10 -4.69 -12.24
#